data_72840ab0fa166c10cd55e665c3f109df
#
_entry.id   72840ab0fa166c10cd55e665c3f109df
#
_cell.length_a   1.000
_cell.length_b   1.000
_cell.length_c   1.000
_cell.angle_alpha   90.00
_cell.angle_beta   90.00
_cell.angle_gamma   90.00
#
_symmetry.space_group_name_H-M   'P 1'
#
loop_
_entity.id
_entity.type
_entity.pdbx_description
1 polymer ?
#
loop_
_entity_poly.entity_id
_entity_poly.type
_entity_poly.pdbx_seq_one_letter_code
_entity_poly.pdbx_strand_id
1 'polypeptide(L)'
;MFLIALSLPLYAVHSVNQPLNMWDLVATVVCLCGIVIAYFADTQLYEFVSRNNKLKGLGKPVVSVLDSGLWYYCRHPNYFGEQLWWWGLVVFAWSLGLGWTFIGALVNTMCLAYVTRLVEDRMLKQESRAEAFRVYQKTTSVWVPWFKSSPSGVKNKNA
;
A
#
# COMPACT_ATOMS: atom_id res chain seq x y z
N MET A 1 -0.68 -18.88 -13.48
CA MET A 1 0.77 -18.76 -13.27
C MET A 1 1.18 -17.72 -12.25
N PHE A 2 0.56 -16.54 -12.21
CA PHE A 2 0.90 -15.48 -11.23
C PHE A 2 0.75 -15.92 -9.77
N LEU A 3 -0.37 -16.56 -9.40
CA LEU A 3 -0.62 -17.08 -8.05
C LEU A 3 0.40 -18.15 -7.62
N ILE A 4 0.88 -18.96 -8.55
CA ILE A 4 1.90 -19.98 -8.27
C ILE A 4 3.22 -19.31 -7.88
N ALA A 5 3.64 -18.26 -8.61
CA ALA A 5 4.87 -17.53 -8.28
C ALA A 5 4.80 -16.87 -6.89
N LEU A 6 3.64 -16.35 -6.49
CA LEU A 6 3.41 -15.79 -5.16
C LEU A 6 3.46 -16.83 -4.05
N SER A 7 3.03 -18.08 -4.31
CA SER A 7 3.04 -19.14 -3.31
C SER A 7 4.38 -19.85 -3.13
N LEU A 8 5.41 -19.54 -3.94
CA LEU A 8 6.73 -20.18 -3.86
C LEU A 8 7.36 -20.13 -2.45
N PRO A 9 7.32 -18.99 -1.70
CA PRO A 9 7.85 -18.98 -0.34
C PRO A 9 7.11 -19.94 0.60
N LEU A 10 5.79 -20.06 0.49
CA LEU A 10 4.99 -21.00 1.31
C LEU A 10 5.32 -22.47 0.99
N TYR A 11 5.49 -22.80 -0.29
CA TYR A 11 5.93 -24.12 -0.71
C TYR A 11 7.33 -24.44 -0.15
N ALA A 12 8.22 -23.47 -0.19
CA ALA A 12 9.56 -23.60 0.35
C ALA A 12 9.53 -23.92 1.86
N VAL A 13 8.74 -23.22 2.64
CA VAL A 13 8.60 -23.45 4.09
C VAL A 13 8.02 -24.85 4.37
N HIS A 14 7.07 -25.30 3.56
CA HIS A 14 6.45 -26.64 3.74
C HIS A 14 7.42 -27.79 3.41
N SER A 15 8.36 -27.60 2.52
CA SER A 15 9.27 -28.65 2.03
C SER A 15 10.49 -28.88 2.94
N VAL A 16 10.73 -28.01 3.92
CA VAL A 16 11.93 -28.06 4.78
C VAL A 16 11.54 -28.24 6.24
N ASN A 17 11.99 -29.32 6.85
CA ASN A 17 11.73 -29.62 8.26
C ASN A 17 12.92 -29.13 9.13
N GLN A 18 12.93 -27.84 9.46
CA GLN A 18 13.91 -27.22 10.34
C GLN A 18 13.24 -26.61 11.59
N PRO A 19 13.95 -26.56 12.73
CA PRO A 19 13.43 -25.89 13.92
C PRO A 19 13.27 -24.40 13.68
N LEU A 20 12.28 -23.78 14.34
CA LEU A 20 12.04 -22.34 14.30
C LEU A 20 13.26 -21.56 14.78
N ASN A 21 13.55 -20.45 14.13
CA ASN A 21 14.64 -19.55 14.41
C ASN A 21 14.20 -18.08 14.54
N MET A 22 15.13 -17.18 14.87
CA MET A 22 14.82 -15.75 15.03
C MET A 22 14.29 -15.09 13.77
N TRP A 23 14.67 -15.56 12.59
CA TRP A 23 14.17 -15.02 11.32
C TRP A 23 12.71 -15.35 11.08
N ASP A 24 12.25 -16.51 11.58
CA ASP A 24 10.84 -16.90 11.51
C ASP A 24 9.98 -15.95 12.36
N LEU A 25 10.49 -15.55 13.55
CA LEU A 25 9.83 -14.55 14.38
C LEU A 25 9.77 -13.17 13.66
N VAL A 26 10.87 -12.73 13.09
CA VAL A 26 10.93 -11.45 12.33
C VAL A 26 9.95 -11.50 11.16
N ALA A 27 9.98 -12.56 10.37
CA ALA A 27 9.07 -12.74 9.24
C ALA A 27 7.60 -12.73 9.67
N THR A 28 7.28 -13.44 10.77
CA THR A 28 5.93 -13.45 11.34
C THR A 28 5.47 -12.05 11.72
N VAL A 29 6.30 -11.30 12.43
CA VAL A 29 5.97 -9.92 12.85
C VAL A 29 5.75 -9.03 11.61
N VAL A 30 6.63 -9.11 10.60
CA VAL A 30 6.49 -8.32 9.36
C VAL A 30 5.19 -8.67 8.64
N CYS A 31 4.86 -9.96 8.49
CA CYS A 31 3.61 -10.42 7.88
C CYS A 31 2.38 -9.90 8.63
N LEU A 32 2.36 -10.03 9.96
CA LEU A 32 1.25 -9.56 10.79
C LEU A 32 1.09 -8.04 10.70
N CYS A 33 2.18 -7.28 10.75
CA CYS A 33 2.14 -5.83 10.52
C CYS A 33 1.56 -5.49 9.15
N GLY A 34 1.93 -6.23 8.11
CA GLY A 34 1.39 -6.07 6.77
C GLY A 34 -0.14 -6.25 6.71
N ILE A 35 -0.65 -7.33 7.31
CA ILE A 35 -2.09 -7.61 7.40
C ILE A 35 -2.82 -6.49 8.14
N VAL A 36 -2.30 -6.09 9.30
CA VAL A 36 -2.93 -5.05 10.15
C VAL A 36 -3.00 -3.71 9.41
N ILE A 37 -1.90 -3.31 8.77
CA ILE A 37 -1.86 -2.06 7.99
C ILE A 37 -2.85 -2.12 6.82
N ALA A 38 -2.85 -3.19 6.04
CA ALA A 38 -3.78 -3.36 4.91
C ALA A 38 -5.24 -3.31 5.38
N TYR A 39 -5.57 -4.03 6.45
CA TYR A 39 -6.91 -4.06 7.02
C TYR A 39 -7.42 -2.66 7.43
N PHE A 40 -6.63 -1.90 8.18
CA PHE A 40 -7.02 -0.56 8.59
C PHE A 40 -7.07 0.41 7.42
N ALA A 41 -6.14 0.30 6.46
CA ALA A 41 -6.14 1.13 5.27
C ALA A 41 -7.40 0.91 4.42
N ASP A 42 -7.78 -0.34 4.17
CA ASP A 42 -8.97 -0.68 3.41
C ASP A 42 -10.26 -0.32 4.16
N THR A 43 -10.29 -0.46 5.49
CA THR A 43 -11.41 -0.02 6.32
C THR A 43 -11.62 1.49 6.19
N GLN A 44 -10.55 2.29 6.31
CA GLN A 44 -10.61 3.75 6.13
C GLN A 44 -11.10 4.13 4.72
N LEU A 45 -10.62 3.42 3.70
CA LEU A 45 -11.05 3.64 2.32
C LEU A 45 -12.54 3.31 2.13
N TYR A 46 -12.98 2.18 2.66
CA TYR A 46 -14.38 1.77 2.61
C TYR A 46 -15.31 2.79 3.28
N GLU A 47 -14.95 3.26 4.48
CA GLU A 47 -15.71 4.29 5.20
C GLU A 47 -15.77 5.60 4.43
N PHE A 48 -14.64 6.03 3.85
CA PHE A 48 -14.58 7.23 3.01
C PHE A 48 -15.47 7.12 1.78
N VAL A 49 -15.42 6.02 1.05
CA VAL A 49 -16.25 5.79 -0.13
C VAL A 49 -17.71 5.72 0.24
N SER A 50 -18.06 4.99 1.32
CA SER A 50 -19.44 4.86 1.81
C SER A 50 -20.02 6.19 2.22
N ARG A 51 -19.25 7.02 2.95
CA ARG A 51 -19.65 8.38 3.32
C ARG A 51 -19.89 9.27 2.10
N ASN A 52 -18.97 9.25 1.14
CA ASN A 52 -19.10 10.04 -0.08
C ASN A 52 -20.31 9.61 -0.92
N ASN A 53 -20.62 8.33 -1.00
CA ASN A 53 -21.81 7.82 -1.69
C ASN A 53 -23.11 8.32 -1.01
N LYS A 54 -23.17 8.32 0.32
CA LYS A 54 -24.30 8.88 1.07
C LYS A 54 -24.46 10.39 0.82
N LEU A 55 -23.36 11.16 0.86
CA LEU A 55 -23.38 12.60 0.59
C LEU A 55 -23.88 12.89 -0.83
N LYS A 56 -23.38 12.12 -1.82
CA LYS A 56 -23.82 12.23 -3.22
C LYS A 56 -25.33 11.96 -3.37
N GLY A 57 -25.85 10.93 -2.70
CA GLY A 57 -27.29 10.62 -2.70
C GLY A 57 -28.15 11.71 -2.08
N LEU A 58 -27.58 12.53 -1.17
CA LEU A 58 -28.25 13.68 -0.54
C LEU A 58 -28.03 15.01 -1.28
N GLY A 59 -27.36 15.00 -2.46
CA GLY A 59 -27.01 16.21 -3.18
C GLY A 59 -25.99 17.12 -2.46
N LYS A 60 -25.25 16.58 -1.47
CA LYS A 60 -24.26 17.33 -0.70
C LYS A 60 -22.86 17.22 -1.32
N PRO A 61 -21.97 18.22 -1.09
CA PRO A 61 -20.61 18.17 -1.58
C PRO A 61 -19.85 16.96 -1.01
N VAL A 62 -19.09 16.28 -1.87
CA VAL A 62 -18.27 15.12 -1.51
C VAL A 62 -16.82 15.55 -1.24
N VAL A 63 -16.11 14.79 -0.40
CA VAL A 63 -14.69 15.00 -0.16
C VAL A 63 -13.91 14.40 -1.33
N SER A 64 -13.03 15.18 -1.95
CA SER A 64 -12.34 14.78 -3.18
C SER A 64 -11.28 13.71 -2.96
N VAL A 65 -10.53 13.74 -1.85
CA VAL A 65 -9.38 12.88 -1.59
C VAL A 65 -9.39 12.40 -0.14
N LEU A 66 -9.09 11.13 0.09
CA LEU A 66 -8.80 10.59 1.42
C LEU A 66 -7.34 10.87 1.76
N ASP A 67 -7.11 11.80 2.69
CA ASP A 67 -5.76 12.21 3.11
C ASP A 67 -5.57 12.23 4.64
N SER A 68 -6.35 11.39 5.33
CA SER A 68 -6.35 11.25 6.79
C SER A 68 -6.05 9.81 7.22
N GLY A 69 -5.73 9.62 8.51
CA GLY A 69 -5.37 8.31 9.03
C GLY A 69 -4.08 7.76 8.39
N LEU A 70 -4.09 6.52 7.93
CA LEU A 70 -2.94 5.91 7.24
C LEU A 70 -2.67 6.59 5.89
N TRP A 71 -3.70 7.08 5.22
CA TRP A 71 -3.63 7.81 3.95
C TRP A 71 -2.99 9.20 4.06
N TYR A 72 -2.78 9.69 5.28
CA TYR A 72 -1.98 10.88 5.52
C TYR A 72 -0.50 10.66 5.24
N TYR A 73 0.02 9.47 5.56
CA TYR A 73 1.44 9.15 5.48
C TYR A 73 1.88 8.60 4.11
N CYS A 74 0.99 7.91 3.39
CA CYS A 74 1.24 7.47 2.02
C CYS A 74 -0.07 7.32 1.24
N ARG A 75 0.02 7.37 -0.09
CA ARG A 75 -1.15 7.36 -0.97
C ARG A 75 -1.77 5.99 -1.18
N HIS A 76 -1.01 4.92 -0.88
CA HIS A 76 -1.46 3.53 -1.02
C HIS A 76 -1.00 2.68 0.18
N PRO A 77 -1.51 3.00 1.41
CA PRO A 77 -1.10 2.27 2.61
C PRO A 77 -1.52 0.79 2.60
N ASN A 78 -2.61 0.45 1.92
CA ASN A 78 -3.04 -0.92 1.72
C ASN A 78 -2.04 -1.70 0.85
N TYR A 79 -1.50 -1.11 -0.22
CA TYR A 79 -0.45 -1.74 -1.04
C TYR A 79 0.86 -1.90 -0.26
N PHE A 80 1.20 -0.93 0.60
CA PHE A 80 2.35 -1.08 1.49
C PHE A 80 2.17 -2.26 2.45
N GLY A 81 0.98 -2.41 3.05
CA GLY A 81 0.67 -3.57 3.89
C GLY A 81 0.76 -4.89 3.13
N GLU A 82 0.25 -4.94 1.90
CA GLU A 82 0.37 -6.11 1.02
C GLU A 82 1.84 -6.44 0.71
N GLN A 83 2.68 -5.43 0.44
CA GLN A 83 4.12 -5.65 0.21
C GLN A 83 4.80 -6.21 1.45
N LEU A 84 4.49 -5.70 2.65
CA LEU A 84 5.05 -6.25 3.89
C LEU A 84 4.70 -7.73 4.07
N TRP A 85 3.47 -8.13 3.73
CA TRP A 85 3.06 -9.54 3.76
C TRP A 85 3.91 -10.39 2.81
N TRP A 86 3.99 -10.04 1.53
CA TRP A 86 4.71 -10.82 0.53
C TRP A 86 6.22 -10.88 0.78
N TRP A 87 6.83 -9.75 1.17
CA TRP A 87 8.26 -9.72 1.50
C TRP A 87 8.55 -10.38 2.85
N GLY A 88 7.63 -10.37 3.79
CA GLY A 88 7.72 -11.15 5.02
C GLY A 88 7.80 -12.65 4.75
N LEU A 89 6.99 -13.17 3.81
CA LEU A 89 7.08 -14.57 3.37
C LEU A 89 8.44 -14.90 2.71
N VAL A 90 9.05 -13.95 2.00
CA VAL A 90 10.39 -14.12 1.44
C VAL A 90 11.43 -14.26 2.55
N VAL A 91 11.28 -13.54 3.66
CA VAL A 91 12.20 -13.68 4.82
C VAL A 91 12.16 -15.09 5.40
N PHE A 92 11.00 -15.71 5.50
CA PHE A 92 10.89 -17.14 5.88
C PHE A 92 11.69 -18.05 4.94
N ALA A 93 11.46 -17.91 3.63
CA ALA A 93 12.14 -18.74 2.64
C ALA A 93 13.65 -18.47 2.60
N TRP A 94 14.07 -17.23 2.84
CA TRP A 94 15.48 -16.86 2.92
C TRP A 94 16.18 -17.58 4.07
N SER A 95 15.57 -17.66 5.24
CA SER A 95 16.14 -18.36 6.41
C SER A 95 16.37 -19.84 6.17
N LEU A 96 15.64 -20.43 5.22
CA LEU A 96 15.76 -21.83 4.80
C LEU A 96 16.74 -22.04 3.61
N GLY A 97 17.46 -21.00 3.19
CA GLY A 97 18.37 -21.05 2.04
C GLY A 97 17.68 -21.01 0.66
N LEU A 98 16.36 -20.74 0.64
CA LEU A 98 15.54 -20.71 -0.58
C LEU A 98 15.25 -19.27 -1.04
N GLY A 99 16.23 -18.38 -0.91
CA GLY A 99 16.11 -16.97 -1.20
C GLY A 99 15.64 -16.63 -2.63
N TRP A 100 15.86 -17.52 -3.61
CA TRP A 100 15.41 -17.33 -4.99
C TRP A 100 13.88 -17.13 -5.12
N THR A 101 13.11 -17.50 -4.12
CA THR A 101 11.66 -17.32 -4.08
C THR A 101 11.22 -15.85 -4.03
N PHE A 102 12.16 -14.91 -3.80
CA PHE A 102 11.90 -13.46 -3.87
C PHE A 102 11.31 -13.03 -5.22
N ILE A 103 11.53 -13.82 -6.29
CA ILE A 103 11.02 -13.51 -7.63
C ILE A 103 9.49 -13.31 -7.61
N GLY A 104 8.75 -14.10 -6.82
CA GLY A 104 7.30 -13.95 -6.69
C GLY A 104 6.90 -12.59 -6.11
N ALA A 105 7.52 -12.19 -4.99
CA ALA A 105 7.28 -10.90 -4.36
C ALA A 105 7.69 -9.73 -5.27
N LEU A 106 8.79 -9.88 -6.03
CA LEU A 106 9.25 -8.89 -7.00
C LEU A 106 8.22 -8.68 -8.12
N VAL A 107 7.71 -9.76 -8.70
CA VAL A 107 6.66 -9.68 -9.74
C VAL A 107 5.41 -9.01 -9.19
N ASN A 108 4.99 -9.35 -7.96
CA ASN A 108 3.87 -8.66 -7.31
C ASN A 108 4.13 -7.17 -7.12
N THR A 109 5.34 -6.80 -6.67
CA THR A 109 5.76 -5.39 -6.53
C THR A 109 5.64 -4.64 -7.86
N MET A 110 6.10 -5.23 -8.96
CA MET A 110 5.99 -4.64 -10.31
C MET A 110 4.53 -4.48 -10.76
N CYS A 111 3.70 -5.49 -10.51
CA CYS A 111 2.27 -5.43 -10.81
C CYS A 111 1.57 -4.32 -10.03
N LEU A 112 1.83 -4.22 -8.71
CA LEU A 112 1.25 -3.14 -7.90
C LEU A 112 1.76 -1.76 -8.31
N ALA A 113 3.03 -1.62 -8.73
CA ALA A 113 3.54 -0.37 -9.26
C ALA A 113 2.80 0.06 -10.53
N TYR A 114 2.50 -0.89 -11.41
CA TYR A 114 1.68 -0.64 -12.60
C TYR A 114 0.23 -0.27 -12.24
N VAL A 115 -0.40 -1.03 -11.35
CA VAL A 115 -1.77 -0.76 -10.87
C VAL A 115 -1.86 0.60 -10.20
N THR A 116 -0.86 0.96 -9.39
CA THR A 116 -0.78 2.29 -8.75
C THR A 116 -0.87 3.41 -9.78
N ARG A 117 -0.10 3.33 -10.86
CA ARG A 117 -0.16 4.33 -11.94
C ARG A 117 -1.55 4.40 -12.58
N LEU A 118 -2.16 3.25 -12.87
CA LEU A 118 -3.51 3.21 -13.47
C LEU A 118 -4.57 3.83 -12.55
N VAL A 119 -4.48 3.58 -11.25
CA VAL A 119 -5.41 4.15 -10.25
C VAL A 119 -5.23 5.66 -10.15
N GLU A 120 -4.00 6.14 -10.05
CA GLU A 120 -3.69 7.57 -9.97
C GLU A 120 -4.09 8.31 -11.26
N ASP A 121 -3.85 7.73 -12.43
CA ASP A 121 -4.30 8.30 -13.70
C ASP A 121 -5.84 8.42 -13.79
N ARG A 122 -6.56 7.43 -13.25
CA ARG A 122 -8.04 7.52 -13.17
C ARG A 122 -8.49 8.64 -12.24
N MET A 123 -7.80 8.86 -11.11
CA MET A 123 -8.11 9.95 -10.20
C MET A 123 -7.86 11.32 -10.85
N LEU A 124 -6.79 11.45 -11.63
CA LEU A 124 -6.45 12.68 -12.36
C LEU A 124 -7.41 12.98 -13.54
N LYS A 125 -8.05 11.98 -14.12
CA LYS A 125 -9.05 12.15 -15.19
C LYS A 125 -10.40 12.65 -14.67
N GLN A 126 -10.66 12.58 -13.37
CA GLN A 126 -11.90 13.09 -12.77
C GLN A 126 -11.73 14.56 -12.40
N GLU A 127 -12.28 15.47 -13.20
CA GLU A 127 -12.15 16.94 -13.02
C GLU A 127 -12.43 17.42 -11.60
N SER A 128 -13.48 16.87 -10.96
CA SER A 128 -13.87 17.23 -9.59
C SER A 128 -12.85 16.85 -8.51
N ARG A 129 -11.87 16.00 -8.82
CA ARG A 129 -10.84 15.49 -7.88
C ARG A 129 -9.42 15.81 -8.29
N ALA A 130 -9.20 16.09 -9.59
CA ALA A 130 -7.88 16.17 -10.19
C ALA A 130 -6.96 17.16 -9.46
N GLU A 131 -7.46 18.37 -9.15
CA GLU A 131 -6.62 19.40 -8.51
C GLU A 131 -6.25 19.00 -7.06
N ALA A 132 -7.22 18.56 -6.26
CA ALA A 132 -6.98 18.10 -4.90
C ALA A 132 -6.01 16.90 -4.89
N PHE A 133 -6.15 16.00 -5.87
CA PHE A 133 -5.28 14.84 -5.97
C PHE A 133 -3.86 15.20 -6.41
N ARG A 134 -3.66 16.20 -7.30
CA ARG A 134 -2.32 16.71 -7.64
C ARG A 134 -1.60 17.32 -6.44
N VAL A 135 -2.31 18.05 -5.58
CA VAL A 135 -1.73 18.55 -4.33
C VAL A 135 -1.32 17.40 -3.42
N TYR A 136 -2.18 16.40 -3.27
CA TYR A 136 -1.91 15.19 -2.49
C TYR A 136 -0.69 14.41 -3.01
N GLN A 137 -0.56 14.25 -4.34
CA GLN A 137 0.61 13.62 -4.96
C GLN A 137 1.92 14.35 -4.67
N LYS A 138 1.90 15.69 -4.63
CA LYS A 138 3.10 16.50 -4.37
C LYS A 138 3.55 16.45 -2.91
N THR A 139 2.65 16.20 -1.98
CA THR A 139 2.91 16.30 -0.54
C THR A 139 3.05 14.94 0.14
N THR A 140 2.57 13.85 -0.47
CA THR A 140 2.45 12.54 0.18
C THR A 140 3.17 11.47 -0.63
N SER A 141 3.95 10.62 0.04
CA SER A 141 4.69 9.52 -0.58
C SER A 141 3.75 8.51 -1.25
N VAL A 142 4.27 7.70 -2.18
CA VAL A 142 3.45 6.73 -2.93
C VAL A 142 3.05 5.54 -2.06
N TRP A 143 4.02 4.79 -1.56
CA TRP A 143 3.81 3.55 -0.81
C TRP A 143 4.39 3.58 0.59
N VAL A 144 5.68 3.97 0.71
CA VAL A 144 6.36 3.96 2.01
C VAL A 144 5.81 5.09 2.86
N PRO A 145 5.25 4.80 4.05
CA PRO A 145 4.74 5.84 4.94
C PRO A 145 5.83 6.84 5.32
N TRP A 146 5.57 8.11 5.06
CA TRP A 146 6.47 9.21 5.37
C TRP A 146 5.69 10.46 5.78
N PHE A 147 6.35 11.38 6.46
CA PHE A 147 5.74 12.67 6.80
C PHE A 147 5.48 13.50 5.55
N LYS A 148 4.35 14.21 5.53
CA LYS A 148 4.00 15.10 4.42
C LYS A 148 5.08 16.15 4.21
N SER A 149 5.46 16.34 2.96
CA SER A 149 6.32 17.46 2.55
C SER A 149 5.52 18.74 2.51
N SER A 150 6.08 19.85 3.02
CA SER A 150 5.47 21.17 2.81
C SER A 150 5.37 21.46 1.32
N PRO A 151 4.24 21.99 0.82
CA PRO A 151 4.16 22.43 -0.56
C PRO A 151 5.17 23.54 -0.78
N SER A 152 6.32 23.21 -1.36
CA SER A 152 7.33 24.19 -1.77
C SER A 152 6.75 25.03 -2.90
N GLY A 153 6.19 26.21 -2.61
CA GLY A 153 5.75 27.11 -3.67
C GLY A 153 4.68 28.13 -3.37
N VAL A 154 4.18 28.27 -2.14
CA VAL A 154 3.42 29.49 -1.80
C VAL A 154 4.35 30.47 -1.08
N LYS A 155 5.27 31.08 -1.84
CA LYS A 155 5.82 32.38 -1.41
C LYS A 155 4.64 33.33 -1.36
N ASN A 156 4.24 33.74 -0.16
CA ASN A 156 3.40 34.90 0.06
C ASN A 156 4.00 36.10 -0.73
N LYS A 157 3.40 36.41 -1.87
CA LYS A 157 3.64 37.69 -2.58
C LYS A 157 2.70 38.74 -1.99
N ASN A 158 2.72 38.94 -0.71
CA ASN A 158 2.12 40.11 -0.05
C ASN A 158 2.88 40.35 1.25
N ALA A 159 3.98 41.04 1.16
CA ALA A 159 4.62 41.82 2.19
C ALA A 159 5.19 43.07 1.51
#